data_b2f3b04579cdc19f8397325193fd37e5
#
_entry.id   b2f3b04579cdc19f8397325193fd37e5
#
_cell.length_a   1.000
_cell.length_b   1.000
_cell.length_c   1.000
_cell.angle_alpha   90.00
_cell.angle_beta   90.00
_cell.angle_gamma   90.00
#
_symmetry.space_group_name_H-M   'P 1'
#
loop_
_entity.id
_entity.type
_entity.pdbx_description
1 polymer ?
#
loop_
_entity_poly.entity_id
_entity_poly.type
_entity_poly.pdbx_seq_one_letter_code
_entity_poly.pdbx_strand_id
1 'polypeptide(L)'
;GGTRLKTDYHFKTDKEKASEAWVLSCHKDGADTVTNGELAGKTLPEAIELWGDKALGKNAAAFPFFPLLIKLIDAKDRLSVQVHSVVDQADRRTGRAFDPGASERQTCTGTP
;
A
#
# COMPACT_ATOMS: atom_id res chain seq x y z
N GLY A 1 15.15 4.09 8.01
CA GLY A 1 15.47 3.60 6.68
C GLY A 1 16.87 3.91 6.22
N GLY A 2 17.25 3.28 5.14
CA GLY A 2 18.56 3.45 4.51
C GLY A 2 18.49 4.25 3.21
N THR A 3 19.45 3.98 2.33
CA THR A 3 19.60 4.65 1.03
C THR A 3 19.37 3.71 -0.14
N ARG A 4 19.15 2.41 0.09
CA ARG A 4 19.09 1.38 -0.94
C ARG A 4 17.95 1.56 -1.93
N LEU A 5 16.80 2.07 -1.48
CA LEU A 5 15.68 2.38 -2.36
C LEU A 5 16.08 3.41 -3.44
N LYS A 6 16.95 4.35 -3.10
CA LYS A 6 17.50 5.32 -4.06
C LYS A 6 18.62 4.73 -4.91
N THR A 7 19.60 4.10 -4.27
CA THR A 7 20.84 3.68 -4.92
C THR A 7 20.67 2.43 -5.78
N ASP A 8 19.95 1.43 -5.25
CA ASP A 8 19.86 0.11 -5.90
C ASP A 8 18.60 -0.01 -6.76
N TYR A 9 17.52 0.63 -6.34
CA TYR A 9 16.20 0.57 -7.02
C TYR A 9 15.84 1.85 -7.78
N HIS A 10 16.67 2.89 -7.67
CA HIS A 10 16.53 4.16 -8.40
C HIS A 10 15.20 4.90 -8.17
N PHE A 11 14.57 4.73 -7.00
CA PHE A 11 13.39 5.49 -6.67
C PHE A 11 13.72 6.98 -6.52
N LYS A 12 12.92 7.81 -7.15
CA LYS A 12 13.05 9.27 -7.06
C LYS A 12 12.40 9.76 -5.77
N THR A 13 13.18 10.37 -4.92
CA THR A 13 12.70 10.98 -3.67
C THR A 13 13.63 12.12 -3.27
N ASP A 14 13.05 13.17 -2.72
CA ASP A 14 13.79 14.32 -2.17
C ASP A 14 14.45 13.98 -0.83
N LYS A 15 14.02 12.91 -0.19
CA LYS A 15 14.58 12.47 1.09
C LYS A 15 15.93 11.81 0.90
N GLU A 16 16.88 12.11 1.77
CA GLU A 16 18.19 11.45 1.79
C GLU A 16 18.03 9.95 2.08
N LYS A 17 17.17 9.61 3.03
CA LYS A 17 16.87 8.25 3.45
C LYS A 17 15.40 7.93 3.25
N ALA A 18 15.11 6.71 2.83
CA ALA A 18 13.76 6.20 2.67
C ALA A 18 13.63 4.83 3.32
N SER A 19 12.63 4.63 4.15
CA SER A 19 12.40 3.35 4.84
C SER A 19 11.57 2.40 4.02
N GLU A 20 10.63 2.89 3.24
CA GLU A 20 9.79 2.06 2.40
C GLU A 20 9.30 2.80 1.15
N ALA A 21 9.07 2.05 0.09
CA ALA A 21 8.40 2.51 -1.11
C ALA A 21 7.15 1.66 -1.34
N TRP A 22 6.01 2.30 -1.45
CA TRP A 22 4.75 1.64 -1.78
C TRP A 22 4.65 1.53 -3.30
N VAL A 23 4.80 0.32 -3.81
CA VAL A 23 4.89 0.05 -5.24
C VAL A 23 3.59 -0.43 -5.87
N LEU A 24 2.62 -0.80 -5.04
CA LEU A 24 1.24 -1.05 -5.43
C LEU A 24 0.34 -0.67 -4.25
N SER A 25 -0.38 0.43 -4.37
CA SER A 25 -1.19 0.96 -3.27
C SER A 25 -2.45 1.66 -3.74
N CYS A 26 -3.58 1.21 -3.19
CA CYS A 26 -4.85 1.95 -3.20
C CYS A 26 -5.18 2.53 -1.83
N HIS A 27 -4.23 2.52 -0.91
CA HIS A 27 -4.44 3.00 0.45
C HIS A 27 -4.72 4.51 0.48
N LYS A 28 -5.67 4.91 1.31
CA LYS A 28 -6.10 6.32 1.44
C LYS A 28 -4.96 7.30 1.77
N ASP A 29 -3.94 6.83 2.49
CA ASP A 29 -2.81 7.66 2.94
C ASP A 29 -1.64 7.66 1.95
N GLY A 30 -1.73 6.94 0.85
CA GLY A 30 -0.66 6.84 -0.13
C GLY A 30 -1.04 6.03 -1.36
N ALA A 31 -2.12 6.42 -2.03
CA ALA A 31 -2.50 5.80 -3.29
C ALA A 31 -1.49 6.13 -4.40
N ASP A 32 -1.17 5.14 -5.21
CA ASP A 32 -0.31 5.34 -6.37
C ASP A 32 -1.01 6.16 -7.45
N THR A 33 -0.21 6.86 -8.26
CA THR A 33 -0.66 7.65 -9.39
C THR A 33 -0.18 7.02 -10.69
N VAL A 34 -1.06 6.91 -11.66
CA VAL A 34 -0.73 6.42 -13.00
C VAL A 34 0.16 7.43 -13.70
N THR A 35 1.29 6.98 -14.25
CA THR A 35 2.31 7.86 -14.83
C THR A 35 2.24 7.95 -16.35
N ASN A 36 1.63 6.99 -17.03
CA ASN A 36 1.57 6.93 -18.49
C ASN A 36 0.24 6.40 -18.99
N GLY A 37 0.00 6.53 -20.29
CA GLY A 37 -1.21 6.08 -20.96
C GLY A 37 -2.39 7.04 -20.79
N GLU A 38 -3.59 6.58 -21.14
CA GLU A 38 -4.81 7.39 -21.14
C GLU A 38 -5.24 7.84 -19.73
N LEU A 39 -4.85 7.07 -18.71
CA LEU A 39 -5.23 7.34 -17.32
C LEU A 39 -4.13 8.07 -16.54
N ALA A 40 -3.10 8.58 -17.22
CA ALA A 40 -2.02 9.33 -16.58
C ALA A 40 -2.55 10.48 -15.71
N GLY A 41 -2.02 10.61 -14.50
CA GLY A 41 -2.46 11.61 -13.52
C GLY A 41 -3.61 11.17 -12.61
N LYS A 42 -4.29 10.07 -12.92
CA LYS A 42 -5.32 9.49 -12.04
C LYS A 42 -4.68 8.62 -10.97
N THR A 43 -5.32 8.53 -9.81
CA THR A 43 -4.90 7.59 -8.78
C THR A 43 -5.24 6.15 -9.18
N LEU A 44 -4.53 5.19 -8.61
CA LEU A 44 -4.82 3.78 -8.86
C LEU A 44 -6.26 3.39 -8.48
N PRO A 45 -6.85 3.84 -7.35
CA PRO A 45 -8.27 3.62 -7.08
C PRO A 45 -9.20 4.14 -8.17
N GLU A 46 -8.97 5.33 -8.69
CA GLU A 46 -9.76 5.90 -9.79
C GLU A 46 -9.62 5.07 -11.07
N ALA A 47 -8.42 4.61 -11.40
CA ALA A 47 -8.18 3.76 -12.55
C ALA A 47 -8.90 2.40 -12.43
N ILE A 48 -8.87 1.79 -11.25
CA ILE A 48 -9.55 0.53 -10.97
C ILE A 48 -11.07 0.69 -11.09
N GLU A 49 -11.62 1.80 -10.59
CA GLU A 49 -13.05 2.11 -10.73
C GLU A 49 -13.47 2.22 -12.19
N LEU A 50 -12.66 2.88 -13.02
CA LEU A 50 -12.91 3.00 -14.46
C LEU A 50 -12.83 1.65 -15.20
N TRP A 51 -11.90 0.79 -14.84
CA TRP A 51 -11.75 -0.54 -15.44
C TRP A 51 -12.79 -1.52 -14.95
N GLY A 52 -13.30 -1.36 -13.73
CA GLY A 52 -14.30 -2.24 -13.12
C GLY A 52 -13.81 -3.68 -13.01
N ASP A 53 -14.69 -4.63 -13.31
CA ASP A 53 -14.42 -6.07 -13.18
C ASP A 53 -13.24 -6.56 -14.03
N LYS A 54 -12.89 -5.87 -15.08
CA LYS A 54 -11.76 -6.19 -15.94
C LYS A 54 -10.41 -6.10 -15.22
N ALA A 55 -10.29 -5.21 -14.23
CA ALA A 55 -9.05 -5.02 -13.48
C ALA A 55 -8.87 -6.08 -12.37
N LEU A 56 -9.92 -6.40 -11.65
CA LEU A 56 -9.87 -7.19 -10.42
C LEU A 56 -10.43 -8.60 -10.53
N GLY A 57 -11.13 -8.90 -11.64
CA GLY A 57 -11.76 -10.20 -11.86
C GLY A 57 -12.95 -10.48 -10.94
N LYS A 58 -13.33 -11.75 -10.85
CA LYS A 58 -14.54 -12.19 -10.13
C LYS A 58 -14.49 -11.96 -8.61
N ASN A 59 -13.31 -11.90 -8.05
CA ASN A 59 -13.12 -11.75 -6.60
C ASN A 59 -13.24 -10.30 -6.14
N ALA A 60 -13.34 -9.35 -7.05
CA ALA A 60 -13.43 -7.92 -6.74
C ALA A 60 -14.63 -7.58 -5.86
N ALA A 61 -15.76 -8.23 -6.08
CA ALA A 61 -17.00 -8.01 -5.33
C ALA A 61 -16.90 -8.35 -3.83
N ALA A 62 -15.91 -9.15 -3.44
CA ALA A 62 -15.67 -9.50 -2.03
C ALA A 62 -15.05 -8.36 -1.21
N PHE A 63 -14.54 -7.32 -1.87
CA PHE A 63 -13.80 -6.24 -1.21
C PHE A 63 -14.34 -4.88 -1.63
N PRO A 64 -14.49 -3.92 -0.69
CA PRO A 64 -14.93 -2.57 -0.98
C PRO A 64 -13.86 -1.72 -1.69
N PHE A 65 -12.61 -2.19 -1.68
CA PHE A 65 -11.45 -1.55 -2.32
C PHE A 65 -10.40 -2.63 -2.66
N PHE A 66 -9.41 -2.27 -3.45
CA PHE A 66 -8.30 -3.18 -3.77
C PHE A 66 -7.49 -3.49 -2.49
N PRO A 67 -7.45 -4.76 -2.04
CA PRO A 67 -7.04 -5.08 -0.67
C PRO A 67 -5.53 -5.26 -0.50
N LEU A 68 -4.75 -5.20 -1.57
CA LEU A 68 -3.33 -5.47 -1.52
C LEU A 68 -2.52 -4.17 -1.42
N LEU A 69 -1.51 -4.21 -0.59
CA LEU A 69 -0.46 -3.20 -0.50
C LEU A 69 0.88 -3.92 -0.66
N ILE A 70 1.59 -3.59 -1.73
CA ILE A 70 2.94 -4.12 -1.97
C ILE A 70 3.94 -3.02 -1.72
N LYS A 71 4.91 -3.29 -0.87
CA LYS A 71 5.94 -2.34 -0.52
C LYS A 71 7.33 -2.97 -0.47
N LEU A 72 8.33 -2.18 -0.82
CA LEU A 72 9.74 -2.51 -0.61
C LEU A 72 10.21 -1.79 0.66
N ILE A 73 10.86 -2.52 1.53
CA ILE A 73 11.30 -2.01 2.83
C ILE A 73 12.83 -2.03 2.89
N ASP A 74 13.42 -0.87 3.15
CA ASP A 74 14.85 -0.74 3.45
C ASP A 74 15.05 -0.59 4.95
N ALA A 75 15.17 -1.73 5.62
CA ALA A 75 15.36 -1.81 7.06
C ALA A 75 16.82 -1.66 7.43
N LYS A 76 17.24 -0.48 7.83
CA LYS A 76 18.60 -0.24 8.33
C LYS A 76 18.74 -0.62 9.80
N ASP A 77 17.70 -0.36 10.60
CA ASP A 77 17.66 -0.62 12.03
C ASP A 77 16.58 -1.66 12.36
N ARG A 78 16.46 -2.01 13.63
CA ARG A 78 15.42 -2.93 14.08
C ARG A 78 14.03 -2.36 13.79
N LEU A 79 13.17 -3.20 13.23
CA LEU A 79 11.77 -2.87 13.02
C LEU A 79 10.92 -3.39 14.18
N SER A 80 9.76 -2.77 14.38
CA SER A 80 8.76 -3.26 15.32
C SER A 80 8.18 -4.61 14.85
N VAL A 81 7.76 -5.41 15.81
CA VAL A 81 7.03 -6.64 15.52
C VAL A 81 5.55 -6.32 15.35
N GLN A 82 4.98 -6.75 14.25
CA GLN A 82 3.58 -6.57 13.96
C GLN A 82 2.82 -7.88 14.17
N VAL A 83 1.73 -7.80 14.94
CA VAL A 83 0.85 -8.94 15.18
C VAL A 83 -0.55 -8.58 14.70
N HIS A 84 -1.09 -9.38 13.78
CA HIS A 84 -2.48 -9.26 13.37
C HIS A 84 -3.38 -10.02 14.32
N SER A 85 -4.38 -9.33 14.86
CA SER A 85 -5.32 -9.93 15.80
C SER A 85 -6.36 -10.81 15.07
N VAL A 86 -6.91 -11.79 15.81
CA VAL A 86 -8.01 -12.64 15.30
C VAL A 86 -9.28 -11.83 15.04
N VAL A 87 -9.43 -10.70 15.71
CA VAL A 87 -10.57 -9.79 15.53
C VAL A 87 -10.61 -9.24 14.10
N ASP A 88 -9.46 -8.98 13.49
CA ASP A 88 -9.40 -8.52 12.11
C ASP A 88 -9.98 -9.54 11.12
N GLN A 89 -9.86 -10.83 11.43
CA GLN A 89 -10.45 -11.90 10.63
C GLN A 89 -11.98 -12.02 10.84
N ALA A 90 -12.46 -11.73 12.04
CA ALA A 90 -13.89 -11.71 12.32
C ALA A 90 -14.59 -10.56 11.60
N ASP A 91 -13.97 -9.39 11.56
CA ASP A 91 -14.49 -8.23 10.85
C ASP A 91 -14.58 -8.45 9.33
N ARG A 92 -13.65 -9.22 8.76
CA ARG A 92 -13.74 -9.64 7.35
C ARG A 92 -14.97 -10.50 7.06
N ARG A 93 -15.39 -11.33 8.02
CA ARG A 93 -16.60 -12.18 7.87
C ARG A 93 -17.89 -11.39 8.04
N THR A 94 -17.87 -10.32 8.81
CA THR A 94 -19.05 -9.51 9.08
C THR A 94 -19.26 -8.38 8.07
N GLY A 95 -18.38 -8.25 7.08
CA GLY A 95 -18.46 -7.21 6.06
C GLY A 95 -18.22 -5.80 6.59
N ARG A 96 -17.77 -5.66 7.82
CA ARG A 96 -17.31 -4.38 8.35
C ARG A 96 -16.02 -3.98 7.65
N ALA A 97 -15.93 -2.73 7.26
CA ALA A 97 -14.74 -2.20 6.63
C ALA A 97 -13.52 -2.46 7.52
N PHE A 98 -12.59 -3.22 7.01
CA PHE A 98 -11.26 -3.35 7.59
C PHE A 98 -10.64 -1.95 7.62
N ASP A 99 -10.21 -1.47 8.79
CA ASP A 99 -9.38 -0.27 8.88
C ASP A 99 -7.91 -0.66 8.82
N PRO A 100 -7.30 -0.65 7.64
CA PRO A 100 -5.89 -0.98 7.48
C PRO A 100 -4.97 0.01 8.19
N GLY A 101 -5.46 1.20 8.48
CA GLY A 101 -4.66 2.25 9.12
C GLY A 101 -4.36 2.01 10.60
N ALA A 102 -5.15 1.19 11.29
CA ALA A 102 -4.94 0.92 12.71
C ALA A 102 -3.75 -0.02 12.96
N SER A 103 -3.54 -1.00 12.08
CA SER A 103 -2.42 -1.95 12.19
C SER A 103 -1.16 -1.49 11.48
N GLU A 104 -1.30 -0.70 10.42
CA GLU A 104 -0.15 -0.24 9.63
C GLU A 104 0.58 0.95 10.23
N ARG A 105 -0.07 1.73 11.09
CA ARG A 105 0.63 2.81 11.81
C ARG A 105 1.74 2.33 12.74
N GLN A 106 1.77 1.04 13.05
CA GLN A 106 2.84 0.42 13.81
C GLN A 106 3.89 -0.27 12.93
N THR A 107 3.63 -0.39 11.63
CA THR A 107 4.57 -0.97 10.71
C THR A 107 5.62 0.04 10.34
N CYS A 108 6.84 -0.33 10.58
CA CYS A 108 8.00 0.27 9.91
C CYS A 108 8.04 1.77 9.99
N THR A 109 7.69 2.33 11.10
CA THR A 109 8.21 3.63 11.45
C THR A 109 9.69 3.48 11.77
N GLY A 110 10.43 3.03 10.77
CA GLY A 110 11.73 3.58 10.60
C GLY A 110 11.49 5.05 10.32
N THR A 111 11.10 5.79 11.32
CA THR A 111 11.17 7.23 11.24
C THR A 111 12.56 7.57 10.79
N PRO A 112 12.69 8.40 9.76
CA PRO A 112 13.99 8.89 9.39
C PRO A 112 14.67 9.58 10.56
#